data_8f89b8a261635225fb4fad8c3f4b3edd
#
_entry.id   8f89b8a261635225fb4fad8c3f4b3edd
#
_cell.length_a   1.000
_cell.length_b   1.000
_cell.length_c   1.000
_cell.angle_alpha   90.00
_cell.angle_beta   90.00
_cell.angle_gamma   90.00
#
_symmetry.space_group_name_H-M   'P 1'
#
loop_
_entity.id
_entity.type
_entity.pdbx_description
1 polymer ?
#
loop_
_entity_poly.entity_id
_entity_poly.type
_entity_poly.pdbx_seq_one_letter_code
_entity_poly.pdbx_strand_id
1 'polypeptide(L)'
;MKTRIFIFILLASCIFYGHAQTGQVSEAMLSFRYQEAIDLLESEPESVENRLLKAECYQKLYDYSAALDIYDILTAGDQVNVEILTAAADCASQAGDYDASLRYWLKASELSPDNLYLQTRKAVAYYRTGDWLGTIHASEDVFRQDSIPMLLRMTGDAHLQLNDGIGVYYYMKALEKDPADHVTLRTLCDFYYSAQQYDTVISLTDHYLAGIDPDRKTIGQLNGMAHYVTGDYRKAIERLKKNTALGDTTYTTTYFLGMSYYASKLYFDATKWLGLAYDLALQKDVNLLLYYGTSLARTYDRKKGIEILNEGVEMIEKMQEMLFDFDLSLADAHHRSNAPSKAIDYYQSAWKRRPQTYSVLYNIAIMYDEMEELESALTYYKRFLKTAPADADVDSEPANQSDLEQMTTTQLFYKAAAQRVDELQKTLFFGKEKRGQ
;
A
#
# COMPACT_ATOMS: atom_id res chain seq x y z
N MET A 1 -39.85 -29.98 -64.81
CA MET A 1 -38.64 -30.68 -64.31
C MET A 1 -37.39 -29.86 -64.29
N LYS A 2 -37.13 -28.99 -65.23
CA LYS A 2 -35.86 -28.14 -65.24
C LYS A 2 -35.75 -27.13 -64.12
N THR A 3 -36.87 -26.57 -63.62
CA THR A 3 -36.83 -25.55 -62.52
C THR A 3 -36.59 -26.18 -61.15
N ARG A 4 -36.95 -27.45 -60.88
CA ARG A 4 -36.67 -28.13 -59.61
C ARG A 4 -35.20 -28.61 -59.49
N ILE A 5 -34.54 -28.91 -60.61
CA ILE A 5 -33.15 -29.29 -60.64
C ILE A 5 -32.23 -28.10 -60.39
N PHE A 6 -32.63 -26.89 -60.86
CA PHE A 6 -31.85 -25.64 -60.62
C PHE A 6 -31.88 -25.19 -59.16
N ILE A 7 -33.01 -25.38 -58.45
CA ILE A 7 -33.15 -25.07 -57.02
C ILE A 7 -32.32 -26.04 -56.16
N PHE A 8 -32.26 -27.34 -56.54
CA PHE A 8 -31.49 -28.32 -55.80
C PHE A 8 -29.97 -28.12 -56.01
N ILE A 9 -29.51 -27.68 -57.18
CA ILE A 9 -28.11 -27.35 -57.45
C ILE A 9 -27.70 -26.07 -56.71
N LEU A 10 -28.56 -25.08 -56.60
CA LEU A 10 -28.30 -23.85 -55.82
C LEU A 10 -28.26 -24.14 -54.32
N LEU A 11 -29.16 -24.98 -53.79
CA LEU A 11 -29.13 -25.38 -52.38
C LEU A 11 -27.95 -26.26 -52.06
N ALA A 12 -27.54 -27.17 -52.94
CA ALA A 12 -26.36 -28.00 -52.76
C ALA A 12 -25.07 -27.17 -52.86
N SER A 13 -24.99 -26.18 -53.72
CA SER A 13 -23.84 -25.28 -53.80
C SER A 13 -23.74 -24.37 -52.57
N CYS A 14 -24.85 -23.88 -51.99
CA CYS A 14 -24.81 -23.13 -50.72
C CYS A 14 -24.34 -23.98 -49.56
N ILE A 15 -24.76 -25.25 -49.43
CA ILE A 15 -24.33 -26.15 -48.39
C ILE A 15 -22.81 -26.53 -48.54
N PHE A 16 -22.34 -26.75 -49.78
CA PHE A 16 -20.95 -26.98 -50.04
C PHE A 16 -20.06 -25.75 -49.83
N TYR A 17 -20.59 -24.54 -50.12
CA TYR A 17 -19.84 -23.30 -49.86
C TYR A 17 -19.73 -23.02 -48.37
N GLY A 18 -20.80 -23.24 -47.56
CA GLY A 18 -20.76 -23.06 -46.11
C GLY A 18 -19.78 -24.02 -45.43
N HIS A 19 -19.73 -25.30 -45.82
CA HIS A 19 -18.78 -26.29 -45.28
C HIS A 19 -17.33 -26.00 -45.68
N ALA A 20 -17.09 -25.43 -46.88
CA ALA A 20 -15.76 -25.09 -47.35
C ALA A 20 -15.21 -23.84 -46.61
N GLN A 21 -16.07 -22.88 -46.28
CA GLN A 21 -15.68 -21.64 -45.61
C GLN A 21 -15.44 -21.85 -44.11
N THR A 22 -16.25 -22.66 -43.43
CA THR A 22 -15.98 -23.09 -42.04
C THR A 22 -14.65 -23.85 -41.92
N GLY A 23 -14.26 -24.60 -42.94
CA GLY A 23 -12.94 -25.20 -43.01
C GLY A 23 -11.80 -24.18 -43.09
N GLN A 24 -11.98 -23.08 -43.84
CA GLN A 24 -10.99 -22.00 -43.96
C GLN A 24 -10.83 -21.18 -42.71
N VAL A 25 -11.93 -20.86 -42.01
CA VAL A 25 -11.90 -20.22 -40.69
C VAL A 25 -11.10 -21.06 -39.67
N SER A 26 -11.41 -22.35 -39.58
CA SER A 26 -10.68 -23.25 -38.70
C SER A 26 -9.19 -23.37 -39.04
N GLU A 27 -8.85 -23.42 -40.35
CA GLU A 27 -7.45 -23.42 -40.82
C GLU A 27 -6.72 -22.11 -40.45
N ALA A 28 -7.37 -20.98 -40.63
CA ALA A 28 -6.82 -19.66 -40.26
C ALA A 28 -6.55 -19.58 -38.76
N MET A 29 -7.50 -20.02 -37.94
CA MET A 29 -7.37 -20.06 -36.46
C MET A 29 -6.24 -20.99 -36.00
N LEU A 30 -6.16 -22.22 -36.57
CA LEU A 30 -5.09 -23.17 -36.26
C LEU A 30 -3.71 -22.68 -36.69
N SER A 31 -3.67 -21.84 -37.71
CA SER A 31 -2.46 -21.18 -38.22
C SER A 31 -2.14 -19.86 -37.54
N PHE A 32 -2.86 -19.50 -36.44
CA PHE A 32 -2.72 -18.23 -35.68
C PHE A 32 -2.99 -16.96 -36.52
N ARG A 33 -3.70 -17.07 -37.65
CA ARG A 33 -4.07 -15.97 -38.55
C ARG A 33 -5.44 -15.44 -38.14
N TYR A 34 -5.56 -14.92 -36.91
CA TYR A 34 -6.84 -14.53 -36.30
C TYR A 34 -7.55 -13.40 -37.03
N GLN A 35 -6.82 -12.41 -37.56
CA GLN A 35 -7.43 -11.33 -38.36
C GLN A 35 -8.08 -11.88 -39.63
N GLU A 36 -7.42 -12.78 -40.33
CA GLU A 36 -7.99 -13.45 -41.53
C GLU A 36 -9.22 -14.28 -41.16
N ALA A 37 -9.22 -14.95 -40.01
CA ALA A 37 -10.38 -15.67 -39.52
C ALA A 37 -11.57 -14.75 -39.24
N ILE A 38 -11.31 -13.55 -38.69
CA ILE A 38 -12.36 -12.52 -38.49
C ILE A 38 -12.94 -12.05 -39.82
N ASP A 39 -12.06 -11.73 -40.81
CA ASP A 39 -12.48 -11.26 -42.13
C ASP A 39 -13.32 -12.32 -42.87
N LEU A 40 -12.97 -13.60 -42.74
CA LEU A 40 -13.75 -14.72 -43.25
C LEU A 40 -15.11 -14.83 -42.58
N LEU A 41 -15.16 -14.72 -41.22
CA LEU A 41 -16.40 -14.77 -40.44
C LEU A 41 -17.33 -13.60 -40.74
N GLU A 42 -16.82 -12.44 -41.17
CA GLU A 42 -17.65 -11.30 -41.61
C GLU A 42 -18.41 -11.55 -42.89
N SER A 43 -17.92 -12.44 -43.73
CA SER A 43 -18.59 -12.87 -44.97
C SER A 43 -19.61 -14.01 -44.78
N GLU A 44 -19.63 -14.65 -43.57
CA GLU A 44 -20.52 -15.72 -43.22
C GLU A 44 -21.89 -15.19 -42.67
N PRO A 45 -22.96 -15.97 -42.77
CA PRO A 45 -24.20 -15.64 -42.08
C PRO A 45 -24.02 -15.51 -40.57
N GLU A 46 -24.63 -14.52 -39.96
CA GLU A 46 -24.58 -14.36 -38.51
C GLU A 46 -25.23 -15.55 -37.80
N SER A 47 -24.45 -16.25 -36.99
CA SER A 47 -24.88 -17.32 -36.09
C SER A 47 -24.24 -17.16 -34.74
N VAL A 48 -24.78 -17.83 -33.70
CA VAL A 48 -24.16 -17.84 -32.37
C VAL A 48 -22.74 -18.42 -32.44
N GLU A 49 -22.56 -19.50 -33.22
CA GLU A 49 -21.26 -20.15 -33.41
C GLU A 49 -20.23 -19.21 -34.05
N ASN A 50 -20.60 -18.52 -35.14
CA ASN A 50 -19.71 -17.56 -35.81
C ASN A 50 -19.35 -16.38 -34.93
N ARG A 51 -20.29 -15.88 -34.11
CA ARG A 51 -20.02 -14.84 -33.13
C ARG A 51 -19.05 -15.31 -32.05
N LEU A 52 -19.21 -16.53 -31.55
CA LEU A 52 -18.27 -17.12 -30.54
C LEU A 52 -16.86 -17.25 -31.11
N LEU A 53 -16.73 -17.79 -32.34
CA LEU A 53 -15.42 -17.89 -33.01
C LEU A 53 -14.78 -16.50 -33.22
N LYS A 54 -15.58 -15.51 -33.60
CA LYS A 54 -15.12 -14.12 -33.78
C LYS A 54 -14.65 -13.52 -32.46
N ALA A 55 -15.41 -13.71 -31.38
CA ALA A 55 -15.02 -13.26 -30.04
C ALA A 55 -13.71 -13.94 -29.56
N GLU A 56 -13.56 -15.24 -29.82
CA GLU A 56 -12.31 -15.96 -29.54
C GLU A 56 -11.12 -15.39 -30.33
N CYS A 57 -11.31 -15.09 -31.62
CA CYS A 57 -10.25 -14.46 -32.42
C CYS A 57 -9.84 -13.09 -31.87
N TYR A 58 -10.80 -12.25 -31.49
CA TYR A 58 -10.50 -10.97 -30.84
C TYR A 58 -9.75 -11.15 -29.50
N GLN A 59 -10.11 -12.12 -28.67
CA GLN A 59 -9.36 -12.44 -27.44
C GLN A 59 -7.91 -12.83 -27.73
N LYS A 60 -7.69 -13.66 -28.78
CA LYS A 60 -6.32 -14.05 -29.21
C LYS A 60 -5.50 -12.88 -29.75
N LEU A 61 -6.14 -11.85 -30.27
CA LEU A 61 -5.53 -10.59 -30.69
C LEU A 61 -5.40 -9.58 -29.53
N TYR A 62 -5.83 -9.94 -28.31
CA TYR A 62 -5.88 -9.08 -27.13
C TYR A 62 -6.83 -7.89 -27.28
N ASP A 63 -7.74 -7.92 -28.26
CA ASP A 63 -8.83 -6.95 -28.39
C ASP A 63 -10.04 -7.40 -27.56
N TYR A 64 -9.88 -7.27 -26.23
CA TYR A 64 -10.93 -7.69 -25.30
C TYR A 64 -12.19 -6.84 -25.39
N SER A 65 -12.08 -5.57 -25.82
CA SER A 65 -13.25 -4.70 -25.99
C SER A 65 -14.17 -5.22 -27.07
N ALA A 66 -13.62 -5.51 -28.27
CA ALA A 66 -14.39 -6.08 -29.39
C ALA A 66 -14.95 -7.46 -29.05
N ALA A 67 -14.21 -8.28 -28.29
CA ALA A 67 -14.70 -9.57 -27.82
C ALA A 67 -15.88 -9.42 -26.84
N LEU A 68 -15.79 -8.49 -25.88
CA LEU A 68 -16.84 -8.24 -24.89
C LEU A 68 -18.12 -7.70 -25.53
N ASP A 69 -18.03 -6.81 -26.52
CA ASP A 69 -19.19 -6.33 -27.28
C ASP A 69 -19.99 -7.50 -27.90
N ILE A 70 -19.29 -8.52 -28.40
CA ILE A 70 -19.92 -9.73 -28.95
C ILE A 70 -20.53 -10.57 -27.83
N TYR A 71 -19.82 -10.77 -26.70
CA TYR A 71 -20.34 -11.53 -25.57
C TYR A 71 -21.55 -10.86 -24.93
N ASP A 72 -21.62 -9.53 -24.86
CA ASP A 72 -22.77 -8.79 -24.39
C ASP A 72 -24.02 -9.08 -25.23
N ILE A 73 -23.88 -9.11 -26.56
CA ILE A 73 -24.97 -9.48 -27.47
C ILE A 73 -25.39 -10.95 -27.24
N LEU A 74 -24.45 -11.87 -27.12
CA LEU A 74 -24.72 -13.28 -26.94
C LEU A 74 -25.39 -13.58 -25.59
N THR A 75 -24.98 -12.88 -24.54
CA THR A 75 -25.52 -13.07 -23.18
C THR A 75 -26.86 -12.36 -22.94
N ALA A 76 -27.25 -11.43 -23.82
CA ALA A 76 -28.57 -10.82 -23.84
C ALA A 76 -29.60 -11.60 -24.69
N GLY A 77 -29.14 -12.57 -25.51
CA GLY A 77 -30.02 -13.34 -26.41
C GLY A 77 -30.69 -14.55 -25.72
N ASP A 78 -31.67 -15.09 -26.40
CA ASP A 78 -32.47 -16.24 -25.90
C ASP A 78 -31.68 -17.56 -25.83
N GLN A 79 -30.51 -17.63 -26.45
CA GLN A 79 -29.65 -18.82 -26.51
C GLN A 79 -28.51 -18.80 -25.50
N VAL A 80 -28.60 -17.95 -24.48
CA VAL A 80 -27.63 -17.88 -23.41
C VAL A 80 -27.52 -19.23 -22.68
N ASN A 81 -26.31 -19.68 -22.47
CA ASN A 81 -26.01 -20.91 -21.75
C ASN A 81 -24.74 -20.73 -20.91
N VAL A 82 -24.42 -21.75 -20.11
CA VAL A 82 -23.25 -21.75 -19.22
C VAL A 82 -21.95 -21.52 -19.99
N GLU A 83 -21.81 -22.10 -21.18
CA GLU A 83 -20.60 -22.02 -21.99
C GLU A 83 -20.34 -20.59 -22.47
N ILE A 84 -21.36 -19.90 -23.00
CA ILE A 84 -21.28 -18.49 -23.40
C ILE A 84 -20.93 -17.61 -22.21
N LEU A 85 -21.61 -17.81 -21.06
CA LEU A 85 -21.38 -17.01 -19.85
C LEU A 85 -19.96 -17.22 -19.28
N THR A 86 -19.45 -18.46 -19.30
CA THR A 86 -18.08 -18.73 -18.82
C THR A 86 -17.02 -18.11 -19.74
N ALA A 87 -17.22 -18.18 -21.06
CA ALA A 87 -16.35 -17.53 -22.02
C ALA A 87 -16.34 -16.01 -21.87
N ALA A 88 -17.52 -15.38 -21.71
CA ALA A 88 -17.66 -13.97 -21.44
C ALA A 88 -16.97 -13.55 -20.13
N ALA A 89 -17.17 -14.34 -19.06
CA ALA A 89 -16.54 -14.08 -17.75
C ALA A 89 -15.03 -14.16 -17.78
N ASP A 90 -14.47 -15.15 -18.49
CA ASP A 90 -13.02 -15.28 -18.65
C ASP A 90 -12.44 -14.16 -19.52
N CYS A 91 -13.16 -13.74 -20.59
CA CYS A 91 -12.78 -12.57 -21.40
C CYS A 91 -12.74 -11.29 -20.55
N ALA A 92 -13.79 -11.00 -19.81
CA ALA A 92 -13.88 -9.84 -18.93
C ALA A 92 -12.74 -9.85 -17.87
N SER A 93 -12.44 -11.03 -17.31
CA SER A 93 -11.33 -11.19 -16.37
C SER A 93 -9.96 -10.89 -17.00
N GLN A 94 -9.74 -11.29 -18.27
CA GLN A 94 -8.51 -11.00 -19.02
C GLN A 94 -8.40 -9.51 -19.38
N ALA A 95 -9.54 -8.87 -19.65
CA ALA A 95 -9.63 -7.43 -19.87
C ALA A 95 -9.37 -6.60 -18.60
N GLY A 96 -9.40 -7.22 -17.41
CA GLY A 96 -9.34 -6.53 -16.13
C GLY A 96 -10.67 -5.97 -15.66
N ASP A 97 -11.77 -6.23 -16.38
CA ASP A 97 -13.14 -5.87 -15.97
C ASP A 97 -13.70 -6.97 -15.04
N TYR A 98 -13.28 -6.89 -13.78
CA TYR A 98 -13.68 -7.89 -12.77
C TYR A 98 -15.16 -7.79 -12.41
N ASP A 99 -15.79 -6.61 -12.53
CA ASP A 99 -17.21 -6.43 -12.28
C ASP A 99 -18.06 -7.11 -13.36
N ALA A 100 -17.70 -6.95 -14.63
CA ALA A 100 -18.34 -7.68 -15.71
C ALA A 100 -18.13 -9.20 -15.55
N SER A 101 -16.90 -9.63 -15.24
CA SER A 101 -16.58 -11.03 -14.97
C SER A 101 -17.47 -11.61 -13.86
N LEU A 102 -17.63 -10.90 -12.75
CA LEU A 102 -18.49 -11.31 -11.64
C LEU A 102 -19.96 -11.46 -12.10
N ARG A 103 -20.49 -10.49 -12.84
CA ARG A 103 -21.87 -10.56 -13.35
C ARG A 103 -22.11 -11.81 -14.20
N TYR A 104 -21.17 -12.18 -15.06
CA TYR A 104 -21.26 -13.40 -15.87
C TYR A 104 -21.14 -14.67 -15.06
N TRP A 105 -20.19 -14.73 -14.08
CA TRP A 105 -20.07 -15.90 -13.19
C TRP A 105 -21.31 -16.10 -12.32
N LEU A 106 -21.95 -15.03 -11.85
CA LEU A 106 -23.21 -15.12 -11.12
C LEU A 106 -24.30 -15.76 -11.98
N LYS A 107 -24.53 -15.26 -13.19
CA LYS A 107 -25.53 -15.84 -14.13
C LYS A 107 -25.20 -17.31 -14.46
N ALA A 108 -23.93 -17.64 -14.71
CA ALA A 108 -23.54 -19.03 -14.99
C ALA A 108 -23.82 -19.97 -13.81
N SER A 109 -23.54 -19.51 -12.58
CA SER A 109 -23.78 -20.27 -11.36
C SER A 109 -25.28 -20.44 -11.03
N GLU A 110 -26.14 -19.49 -11.45
CA GLU A 110 -27.59 -19.59 -11.34
C GLU A 110 -28.17 -20.64 -12.29
N LEU A 111 -27.61 -20.77 -13.50
CA LEU A 111 -28.02 -21.81 -14.47
C LEU A 111 -27.62 -23.24 -14.06
N SER A 112 -26.58 -23.37 -13.24
CA SER A 112 -26.08 -24.68 -12.79
C SER A 112 -25.59 -24.60 -11.35
N PRO A 113 -26.49 -24.53 -10.36
CA PRO A 113 -26.16 -24.29 -8.95
C PRO A 113 -25.28 -25.38 -8.33
N ASP A 114 -25.42 -26.63 -8.77
CA ASP A 114 -24.69 -27.78 -8.24
C ASP A 114 -23.29 -27.96 -8.87
N ASN A 115 -22.94 -27.11 -9.84
CA ASN A 115 -21.66 -27.20 -10.51
C ASN A 115 -20.58 -26.55 -9.64
N LEU A 116 -19.77 -27.39 -8.99
CA LEU A 116 -18.69 -26.95 -8.07
C LEU A 116 -17.67 -26.00 -8.74
N TYR A 117 -17.37 -26.22 -10.03
CA TYR A 117 -16.48 -25.34 -10.79
C TYR A 117 -17.05 -23.92 -10.87
N LEU A 118 -18.33 -23.77 -11.23
CA LEU A 118 -18.97 -22.47 -11.35
C LEU A 118 -19.06 -21.76 -9.98
N GLN A 119 -19.40 -22.49 -8.92
CA GLN A 119 -19.41 -21.94 -7.57
C GLN A 119 -18.01 -21.47 -7.13
N THR A 120 -16.97 -22.24 -7.45
CA THR A 120 -15.59 -21.83 -7.20
C THR A 120 -15.21 -20.58 -7.97
N ARG A 121 -15.56 -20.50 -9.26
CA ARG A 121 -15.28 -19.33 -10.10
C ARG A 121 -16.02 -18.08 -9.62
N LYS A 122 -17.28 -18.22 -9.17
CA LYS A 122 -18.06 -17.17 -8.51
C LYS A 122 -17.33 -16.62 -7.28
N ALA A 123 -16.85 -17.48 -6.40
CA ALA A 123 -16.11 -17.05 -5.20
C ALA A 123 -14.80 -16.32 -5.56
N VAL A 124 -14.06 -16.83 -6.56
CA VAL A 124 -12.85 -16.17 -7.09
C VAL A 124 -13.18 -14.82 -7.71
N ALA A 125 -14.34 -14.68 -8.39
CA ALA A 125 -14.76 -13.42 -8.98
C ALA A 125 -15.08 -12.36 -7.91
N TYR A 126 -15.80 -12.73 -6.85
CA TYR A 126 -16.00 -11.85 -5.68
C TYR A 126 -14.67 -11.41 -5.06
N TYR A 127 -13.72 -12.32 -4.90
CA TYR A 127 -12.38 -11.99 -4.38
C TYR A 127 -11.67 -10.95 -5.27
N ARG A 128 -11.78 -11.07 -6.59
CA ARG A 128 -11.12 -10.15 -7.54
C ARG A 128 -11.75 -8.77 -7.56
N THR A 129 -13.05 -8.64 -7.27
CA THR A 129 -13.72 -7.33 -7.13
C THR A 129 -13.48 -6.70 -5.77
N GLY A 130 -12.88 -7.42 -4.81
CA GLY A 130 -12.72 -6.95 -3.43
C GLY A 130 -14.01 -7.02 -2.60
N ASP A 131 -15.03 -7.74 -3.08
CA ASP A 131 -16.22 -8.06 -2.28
C ASP A 131 -15.89 -9.21 -1.32
N TRP A 132 -15.33 -8.84 -0.17
CA TRP A 132 -14.86 -9.78 0.84
C TRP A 132 -16.00 -10.61 1.45
N LEU A 133 -17.15 -9.99 1.70
CA LEU A 133 -18.32 -10.71 2.21
C LEU A 133 -18.87 -11.69 1.17
N GLY A 134 -18.99 -11.27 -0.08
CA GLY A 134 -19.37 -12.14 -1.19
C GLY A 134 -18.40 -13.30 -1.36
N THR A 135 -17.09 -13.04 -1.20
CA THR A 135 -16.04 -14.09 -1.22
C THR A 135 -16.27 -15.15 -0.14
N ILE A 136 -16.49 -14.72 1.10
CA ILE A 136 -16.69 -15.62 2.25
C ILE A 136 -17.94 -16.50 2.01
N HIS A 137 -19.08 -15.88 1.73
CA HIS A 137 -20.34 -16.61 1.54
C HIS A 137 -20.27 -17.60 0.37
N ALA A 138 -19.74 -17.17 -0.78
CA ALA A 138 -19.60 -18.04 -1.94
C ALA A 138 -18.59 -19.19 -1.69
N SER A 139 -17.55 -18.94 -0.90
CA SER A 139 -16.59 -19.98 -0.51
C SER A 139 -17.19 -21.00 0.44
N GLU A 140 -18.01 -20.58 1.41
CA GLU A 140 -18.72 -21.48 2.33
C GLU A 140 -19.63 -22.47 1.59
N ASP A 141 -20.29 -22.04 0.50
CA ASP A 141 -21.09 -22.91 -0.34
C ASP A 141 -20.22 -24.02 -0.99
N VAL A 142 -19.01 -23.66 -1.46
CA VAL A 142 -18.05 -24.62 -2.00
C VAL A 142 -17.55 -25.57 -0.92
N PHE A 143 -17.23 -25.06 0.28
CA PHE A 143 -16.65 -25.85 1.39
C PHE A 143 -17.60 -26.91 1.94
N ARG A 144 -18.90 -26.81 1.67
CA ARG A 144 -19.87 -27.91 1.97
C ARG A 144 -19.64 -29.16 1.13
N GLN A 145 -18.97 -29.01 -0.01
CA GLN A 145 -18.71 -30.12 -0.95
C GLN A 145 -17.23 -30.47 -0.96
N ASP A 146 -16.31 -29.49 -1.06
CA ASP A 146 -14.88 -29.72 -1.10
C ASP A 146 -14.09 -28.53 -0.52
N SER A 147 -12.96 -28.82 0.10
CA SER A 147 -12.06 -27.81 0.68
C SER A 147 -10.87 -27.55 -0.26
N ILE A 148 -11.02 -26.58 -1.15
CA ILE A 148 -10.02 -26.19 -2.16
C ILE A 148 -8.97 -25.27 -1.51
N PRO A 149 -7.65 -25.64 -1.47
CA PRO A 149 -6.61 -24.87 -0.77
C PRO A 149 -6.55 -23.40 -1.20
N MET A 150 -6.59 -23.13 -2.52
CA MET A 150 -6.59 -21.78 -3.04
C MET A 150 -7.78 -20.96 -2.50
N LEU A 151 -8.96 -21.53 -2.45
CA LEU A 151 -10.15 -20.85 -1.98
C LEU A 151 -10.14 -20.65 -0.47
N LEU A 152 -9.61 -21.62 0.30
CA LEU A 152 -9.35 -21.46 1.73
C LEU A 152 -8.43 -20.26 1.98
N ARG A 153 -7.34 -20.12 1.22
CA ARG A 153 -6.45 -18.95 1.33
C ARG A 153 -7.18 -17.65 1.00
N MET A 154 -7.91 -17.59 -0.11
CA MET A 154 -8.68 -16.39 -0.50
C MET A 154 -9.73 -16.02 0.56
N THR A 155 -10.36 -16.99 1.20
CA THR A 155 -11.29 -16.78 2.32
C THR A 155 -10.56 -16.22 3.54
N GLY A 156 -9.38 -16.75 3.83
CA GLY A 156 -8.48 -16.21 4.86
C GLY A 156 -8.12 -14.74 4.60
N ASP A 157 -7.72 -14.42 3.37
CA ASP A 157 -7.44 -13.05 2.95
C ASP A 157 -8.66 -12.13 3.16
N ALA A 158 -9.87 -12.61 2.75
CA ALA A 158 -11.11 -11.83 2.88
C ALA A 158 -11.45 -11.52 4.35
N HIS A 159 -11.32 -12.50 5.25
CA HIS A 159 -11.51 -12.25 6.69
C HIS A 159 -10.51 -11.24 7.24
N LEU A 160 -9.23 -11.32 6.87
CA LEU A 160 -8.23 -10.35 7.34
C LEU A 160 -8.48 -8.94 6.80
N GLN A 161 -8.96 -8.79 5.56
CA GLN A 161 -9.36 -7.49 5.01
C GLN A 161 -10.52 -6.86 5.78
N LEU A 162 -11.37 -7.69 6.38
CA LEU A 162 -12.44 -7.25 7.28
C LEU A 162 -11.99 -7.09 8.74
N ASN A 163 -10.69 -7.16 9.02
CA ASN A 163 -10.09 -7.19 10.36
C ASN A 163 -10.62 -8.33 11.25
N ASP A 164 -10.98 -9.46 10.65
CA ASP A 164 -11.47 -10.65 11.34
C ASP A 164 -10.35 -11.69 11.47
N GLY A 165 -9.95 -11.98 12.72
CA GLY A 165 -8.90 -12.95 13.05
C GLY A 165 -9.21 -14.41 12.64
N ILE A 166 -10.46 -14.73 12.27
CA ILE A 166 -10.84 -16.05 11.74
C ILE A 166 -10.05 -16.39 10.46
N GLY A 167 -9.54 -15.40 9.73
CA GLY A 167 -8.69 -15.59 8.56
C GLY A 167 -7.51 -16.54 8.81
N VAL A 168 -6.91 -16.49 10.01
CA VAL A 168 -5.82 -17.40 10.41
C VAL A 168 -6.23 -18.87 10.36
N TYR A 169 -7.46 -19.19 10.80
CA TYR A 169 -7.99 -20.55 10.73
C TYR A 169 -8.04 -21.07 9.28
N TYR A 170 -8.47 -20.25 8.35
CA TYR A 170 -8.54 -20.63 6.93
C TYR A 170 -7.17 -20.84 6.32
N TYR A 171 -6.16 -20.03 6.67
CA TYR A 171 -4.78 -20.28 6.23
C TYR A 171 -4.22 -21.58 6.78
N MET A 172 -4.46 -21.88 8.05
CA MET A 172 -4.05 -23.16 8.63
C MET A 172 -4.70 -24.33 7.93
N LYS A 173 -5.99 -24.23 7.60
CA LYS A 173 -6.70 -25.24 6.82
C LYS A 173 -6.15 -25.38 5.40
N ALA A 174 -5.78 -24.29 4.75
CA ALA A 174 -5.15 -24.33 3.43
C ALA A 174 -3.82 -25.08 3.49
N LEU A 175 -2.98 -24.82 4.50
CA LEU A 175 -1.70 -25.50 4.70
C LEU A 175 -1.84 -26.96 5.13
N GLU A 176 -2.90 -27.34 5.85
CA GLU A 176 -3.21 -28.75 6.12
C GLU A 176 -3.48 -29.53 4.81
N LYS A 177 -4.10 -28.88 3.83
CA LYS A 177 -4.41 -29.50 2.52
C LYS A 177 -3.23 -29.43 1.54
N ASP A 178 -2.50 -28.33 1.54
CA ASP A 178 -1.30 -28.13 0.72
C ASP A 178 -0.15 -27.56 1.57
N PRO A 179 0.62 -28.41 2.24
CA PRO A 179 1.76 -27.99 3.04
C PRO A 179 2.87 -27.31 2.24
N ALA A 180 2.89 -27.46 0.91
CA ALA A 180 3.89 -26.88 0.03
C ALA A 180 3.53 -25.46 -0.44
N ASP A 181 2.31 -24.98 -0.16
CA ASP A 181 1.91 -23.61 -0.51
C ASP A 181 2.66 -22.56 0.32
N HIS A 182 3.84 -22.21 -0.17
CA HIS A 182 4.70 -21.20 0.44
C HIS A 182 4.08 -19.79 0.43
N VAL A 183 3.11 -19.51 -0.43
CA VAL A 183 2.41 -18.21 -0.48
C VAL A 183 1.51 -18.09 0.73
N THR A 184 0.67 -19.09 0.99
CA THR A 184 -0.17 -19.14 2.20
C THR A 184 0.68 -19.13 3.47
N LEU A 185 1.76 -19.92 3.52
CA LEU A 185 2.67 -19.94 4.66
C LEU A 185 3.28 -18.55 4.92
N ARG A 186 3.74 -17.88 3.87
CA ARG A 186 4.29 -16.54 4.00
C ARG A 186 3.26 -15.56 4.56
N THR A 187 2.05 -15.53 4.00
CA THR A 187 0.99 -14.61 4.47
C THR A 187 0.67 -14.85 5.94
N LEU A 188 0.56 -16.13 6.35
CA LEU A 188 0.33 -16.50 7.75
C LEU A 188 1.49 -16.04 8.66
N CYS A 189 2.73 -16.23 8.21
CA CYS A 189 3.90 -15.80 8.95
C CYS A 189 4.04 -14.27 9.01
N ASP A 190 3.69 -13.54 7.95
CA ASP A 190 3.66 -12.06 7.96
C ASP A 190 2.63 -11.55 8.98
N PHE A 191 1.47 -12.22 9.10
CA PHE A 191 0.48 -11.92 10.14
C PHE A 191 1.06 -12.13 11.55
N TYR A 192 1.65 -13.30 11.84
CA TYR A 192 2.25 -13.57 13.14
C TYR A 192 3.46 -12.69 13.44
N TYR A 193 4.23 -12.32 12.43
CA TYR A 193 5.35 -11.40 12.58
C TYR A 193 4.88 -10.01 12.97
N SER A 194 3.81 -9.50 12.35
CA SER A 194 3.18 -8.21 12.70
C SER A 194 2.58 -8.23 14.11
N ALA A 195 2.05 -9.38 14.54
CA ALA A 195 1.56 -9.62 15.89
C ALA A 195 2.70 -9.87 16.92
N GLN A 196 3.97 -9.75 16.50
CA GLN A 196 5.16 -10.01 17.32
C GLN A 196 5.27 -11.45 17.87
N GLN A 197 4.59 -12.40 17.24
CA GLN A 197 4.63 -13.82 17.60
C GLN A 197 5.76 -14.54 16.85
N TYR A 198 6.99 -14.10 17.07
CA TYR A 198 8.17 -14.54 16.32
C TYR A 198 8.49 -16.04 16.50
N ASP A 199 8.24 -16.60 17.68
CA ASP A 199 8.45 -18.03 17.94
C ASP A 199 7.54 -18.90 17.07
N THR A 200 6.29 -18.45 16.84
CA THR A 200 5.37 -19.12 15.91
C THR A 200 5.90 -19.06 14.48
N VAL A 201 6.38 -17.90 14.05
CA VAL A 201 7.01 -17.74 12.72
C VAL A 201 8.20 -18.70 12.57
N ILE A 202 9.10 -18.76 13.57
CA ILE A 202 10.26 -19.66 13.57
C ILE A 202 9.79 -21.11 13.44
N SER A 203 8.82 -21.53 14.26
CA SER A 203 8.33 -22.92 14.27
C SER A 203 7.74 -23.33 12.91
N LEU A 204 6.89 -22.48 12.32
CA LEU A 204 6.26 -22.74 11.02
C LEU A 204 7.29 -22.79 9.88
N THR A 205 8.20 -21.83 9.87
CA THR A 205 9.22 -21.72 8.81
C THR A 205 10.30 -22.80 8.95
N ASP A 206 10.72 -23.17 10.17
CA ASP A 206 11.65 -24.28 10.41
C ASP A 206 11.05 -25.61 9.95
N HIS A 207 9.75 -25.86 10.25
CA HIS A 207 9.06 -27.07 9.78
C HIS A 207 9.06 -27.17 8.25
N TYR A 208 8.72 -26.09 7.56
CA TYR A 208 8.70 -26.01 6.11
C TYR A 208 10.09 -26.25 5.50
N LEU A 209 11.09 -25.54 6.02
CA LEU A 209 12.46 -25.61 5.50
C LEU A 209 13.19 -26.93 5.84
N ALA A 210 12.76 -27.65 6.86
CA ALA A 210 13.33 -28.94 7.21
C ALA A 210 12.75 -30.10 6.39
N GLY A 211 11.48 -30.04 6.04
CA GLY A 211 10.76 -31.17 5.49
C GLY A 211 10.18 -31.01 4.08
N ILE A 212 9.99 -29.75 3.62
CA ILE A 212 9.23 -29.50 2.38
C ILE A 212 10.12 -28.89 1.30
N ASP A 213 10.64 -27.67 1.52
CA ASP A 213 11.52 -26.99 0.56
C ASP A 213 12.64 -26.24 1.30
N PRO A 214 13.80 -26.91 1.49
CA PRO A 214 14.94 -26.34 2.22
C PRO A 214 15.55 -25.09 1.59
N ASP A 215 15.27 -24.86 0.30
CA ASP A 215 15.92 -23.81 -0.50
C ASP A 215 14.95 -22.66 -0.87
N ARG A 216 13.74 -22.67 -0.30
CA ARG A 216 12.77 -21.59 -0.50
C ARG A 216 13.25 -20.26 0.12
N LYS A 217 13.80 -19.40 -0.72
CA LYS A 217 14.42 -18.14 -0.30
C LYS A 217 13.49 -17.21 0.48
N THR A 218 12.23 -17.10 0.06
CA THR A 218 11.25 -16.23 0.74
C THR A 218 10.95 -16.67 2.17
N ILE A 219 10.87 -17.98 2.41
CA ILE A 219 10.65 -18.55 3.74
C ILE A 219 11.94 -18.50 4.56
N GLY A 220 13.08 -18.78 3.94
CA GLY A 220 14.39 -18.65 4.59
C GLY A 220 14.71 -17.22 5.04
N GLN A 221 14.36 -16.21 4.25
CA GLN A 221 14.49 -14.81 4.61
C GLN A 221 13.66 -14.48 5.87
N LEU A 222 12.39 -14.87 5.86
CA LEU A 222 11.48 -14.62 6.98
C LEU A 222 11.93 -15.34 8.27
N ASN A 223 12.39 -16.59 8.15
CA ASN A 223 12.97 -17.34 9.26
C ASN A 223 14.20 -16.62 9.85
N GLY A 224 15.11 -16.17 8.99
CA GLY A 224 16.30 -15.44 9.43
C GLY A 224 15.97 -14.10 10.09
N MET A 225 14.97 -13.38 9.58
CA MET A 225 14.45 -12.14 10.20
C MET A 225 13.87 -12.43 11.60
N ALA A 226 13.05 -13.47 11.74
CA ALA A 226 12.45 -13.84 13.01
C ALA A 226 13.53 -14.22 14.05
N HIS A 227 14.53 -15.00 13.67
CA HIS A 227 15.70 -15.29 14.52
C HIS A 227 16.49 -14.05 14.91
N TYR A 228 16.63 -13.06 13.99
CA TYR A 228 17.28 -11.79 14.34
C TYR A 228 16.51 -11.04 15.43
N VAL A 229 15.19 -10.90 15.28
CA VAL A 229 14.34 -10.16 16.23
C VAL A 229 14.29 -10.84 17.60
N THR A 230 14.31 -12.17 17.65
CA THR A 230 14.38 -12.93 18.92
C THR A 230 15.77 -12.96 19.55
N GLY A 231 16.78 -12.37 18.89
CA GLY A 231 18.16 -12.30 19.40
C GLY A 231 19.01 -13.55 19.14
N ASP A 232 18.50 -14.56 18.43
CA ASP A 232 19.30 -15.71 18.00
C ASP A 232 20.08 -15.36 16.73
N TYR A 233 21.04 -14.45 16.89
CA TYR A 233 21.84 -13.92 15.77
C TYR A 233 22.65 -15.03 15.06
N ARG A 234 23.02 -16.10 15.77
CA ARG A 234 23.75 -17.23 15.18
C ARG A 234 22.89 -17.93 14.12
N LYS A 235 21.66 -18.27 14.47
CA LYS A 235 20.74 -18.91 13.52
C LYS A 235 20.31 -17.95 12.41
N ALA A 236 20.09 -16.65 12.73
CA ALA A 236 19.84 -15.64 11.72
C ALA A 236 20.95 -15.58 10.68
N ILE A 237 22.23 -15.55 11.10
CA ILE A 237 23.39 -15.57 10.20
C ILE A 237 23.40 -16.85 9.36
N GLU A 238 23.26 -18.02 9.99
CA GLU A 238 23.27 -19.32 9.28
C GLU A 238 22.21 -19.32 8.17
N ARG A 239 20.96 -18.95 8.49
CA ARG A 239 19.85 -18.96 7.57
C ARG A 239 20.00 -17.95 6.43
N LEU A 240 20.33 -16.70 6.75
CA LEU A 240 20.47 -15.64 5.77
C LEU A 240 21.70 -15.84 4.87
N LYS A 241 22.79 -16.42 5.40
CA LYS A 241 23.93 -16.88 4.57
C LYS A 241 23.51 -17.96 3.57
N LYS A 242 22.69 -18.92 4.00
CA LYS A 242 22.16 -19.92 3.05
C LYS A 242 21.35 -19.24 1.95
N ASN A 243 20.50 -18.28 2.29
CA ASN A 243 19.74 -17.50 1.31
C ASN A 243 20.67 -16.78 0.31
N THR A 244 21.73 -16.12 0.80
CA THR A 244 22.67 -15.44 -0.10
C THR A 244 23.42 -16.40 -1.02
N ALA A 245 23.75 -17.61 -0.54
CA ALA A 245 24.33 -18.67 -1.36
C ALA A 245 23.38 -19.17 -2.46
N LEU A 246 22.07 -19.09 -2.25
CA LEU A 246 21.04 -19.38 -3.25
C LEU A 246 20.76 -18.19 -4.19
N GLY A 247 21.55 -17.11 -4.10
CA GLY A 247 21.41 -15.91 -4.94
C GLY A 247 20.35 -14.91 -4.45
N ASP A 248 19.93 -14.95 -3.19
CA ASP A 248 19.09 -13.91 -2.58
C ASP A 248 19.98 -12.78 -2.06
N THR A 249 20.17 -11.76 -2.89
CA THR A 249 20.92 -10.52 -2.56
C THR A 249 20.00 -9.32 -2.44
N THR A 250 18.75 -9.52 -2.00
CA THR A 250 17.81 -8.42 -1.76
C THR A 250 18.25 -7.54 -0.60
N TYR A 251 17.77 -6.29 -0.58
CA TYR A 251 18.00 -5.35 0.52
C TYR A 251 17.69 -5.99 1.88
N THR A 252 16.54 -6.60 2.03
CA THR A 252 16.10 -7.23 3.29
C THR A 252 17.06 -8.29 3.77
N THR A 253 17.48 -9.22 2.89
CA THR A 253 18.40 -10.30 3.26
C THR A 253 19.78 -9.76 3.64
N THR A 254 20.33 -8.82 2.87
CA THR A 254 21.65 -8.23 3.14
C THR A 254 21.64 -7.36 4.40
N TYR A 255 20.56 -6.60 4.62
CA TYR A 255 20.38 -5.78 5.81
C TYR A 255 20.33 -6.63 7.09
N PHE A 256 19.41 -7.60 7.16
CA PHE A 256 19.27 -8.43 8.37
C PHE A 256 20.47 -9.33 8.61
N LEU A 257 21.16 -9.78 7.55
CA LEU A 257 22.40 -10.51 7.68
C LEU A 257 23.50 -9.60 8.28
N GLY A 258 23.65 -8.40 7.75
CA GLY A 258 24.60 -7.42 8.26
C GLY A 258 24.30 -6.99 9.69
N MET A 259 23.03 -6.79 10.03
CA MET A 259 22.58 -6.49 11.38
C MET A 259 22.85 -7.63 12.37
N SER A 260 22.66 -8.89 11.93
CA SER A 260 22.95 -10.08 12.75
C SER A 260 24.46 -10.19 13.06
N TYR A 261 25.31 -9.90 12.07
CA TYR A 261 26.74 -9.80 12.26
C TYR A 261 27.15 -8.66 13.20
N TYR A 262 26.52 -7.48 13.02
CA TYR A 262 26.75 -6.33 13.91
C TYR A 262 26.41 -6.65 15.37
N ALA A 263 25.23 -7.22 15.61
CA ALA A 263 24.76 -7.62 16.93
C ALA A 263 25.70 -8.69 17.56
N SER A 264 26.27 -9.56 16.73
CA SER A 264 27.32 -10.54 17.14
C SER A 264 28.69 -9.93 17.30
N LYS A 265 28.86 -8.61 17.12
CA LYS A 265 30.16 -7.88 17.16
C LYS A 265 31.18 -8.32 16.09
N LEU A 266 30.71 -8.96 15.03
CA LEU A 266 31.53 -9.39 13.89
C LEU A 266 31.53 -8.26 12.82
N TYR A 267 32.19 -7.16 13.16
CA TYR A 267 32.13 -5.91 12.42
C TYR A 267 32.62 -5.98 10.98
N PHE A 268 33.59 -6.85 10.68
CA PHE A 268 34.11 -7.05 9.32
C PHE A 268 33.01 -7.63 8.38
N ASP A 269 32.37 -8.68 8.84
CA ASP A 269 31.24 -9.25 8.10
C ASP A 269 30.05 -8.29 8.04
N ALA A 270 29.76 -7.59 9.14
CA ALA A 270 28.73 -6.56 9.17
C ALA A 270 29.00 -5.47 8.13
N THR A 271 30.23 -4.96 8.02
CA THR A 271 30.63 -3.96 7.02
C THR A 271 30.34 -4.44 5.60
N LYS A 272 30.65 -5.71 5.29
CA LYS A 272 30.39 -6.28 3.97
C LYS A 272 28.90 -6.25 3.63
N TRP A 273 28.06 -6.79 4.50
CA TRP A 273 26.63 -6.99 4.20
C TRP A 273 25.81 -5.72 4.35
N LEU A 274 26.11 -4.87 5.33
CA LEU A 274 25.48 -3.54 5.45
C LEU A 274 25.92 -2.62 4.30
N GLY A 275 27.15 -2.77 3.79
CA GLY A 275 27.59 -2.06 2.60
C GLY A 275 26.78 -2.42 1.37
N LEU A 276 26.52 -3.71 1.15
CA LEU A 276 25.61 -4.15 0.07
C LEU A 276 24.18 -3.62 0.26
N ALA A 277 23.68 -3.64 1.49
CA ALA A 277 22.37 -3.07 1.79
C ALA A 277 22.33 -1.56 1.52
N TYR A 278 23.40 -0.83 1.86
CA TYR A 278 23.53 0.60 1.58
C TYR A 278 23.50 0.92 0.08
N ASP A 279 24.16 0.09 -0.74
CA ASP A 279 24.19 0.25 -2.19
C ASP A 279 22.83 -0.10 -2.84
N LEU A 280 22.07 -1.02 -2.24
CA LEU A 280 20.74 -1.45 -2.72
C LEU A 280 19.59 -0.55 -2.24
N ALA A 281 19.81 0.23 -1.19
CA ALA A 281 18.76 1.06 -0.61
C ALA A 281 18.35 2.20 -1.56
N LEU A 282 17.07 2.22 -1.97
CA LEU A 282 16.48 3.33 -2.72
C LEU A 282 16.39 4.59 -1.85
N GLN A 283 16.07 4.41 -0.57
CA GLN A 283 16.12 5.44 0.46
C GLN A 283 16.90 4.89 1.65
N LYS A 284 17.90 5.61 2.08
CA LYS A 284 18.72 5.24 3.24
C LYS A 284 17.95 5.62 4.51
N ASP A 285 17.92 4.71 5.46
CA ASP A 285 17.37 4.99 6.79
C ASP A 285 18.48 5.22 7.82
N VAL A 286 18.11 5.90 8.89
CA VAL A 286 19.05 6.30 9.95
C VAL A 286 19.72 5.09 10.62
N ASN A 287 19.00 3.96 10.76
CA ASN A 287 19.53 2.76 11.38
C ASN A 287 20.61 2.11 10.49
N LEU A 288 20.36 2.03 9.18
CA LEU A 288 21.36 1.53 8.24
C LEU A 288 22.65 2.37 8.29
N LEU A 289 22.51 3.70 8.28
CA LEU A 289 23.67 4.61 8.36
C LEU A 289 24.41 4.45 9.68
N LEU A 290 23.70 4.35 10.81
CA LEU A 290 24.29 4.15 12.13
C LEU A 290 25.09 2.86 12.21
N TYR A 291 24.48 1.74 11.84
CA TYR A 291 25.11 0.43 12.00
C TYR A 291 26.21 0.17 10.96
N TYR A 292 26.03 0.64 9.73
CA TYR A 292 27.07 0.56 8.70
C TYR A 292 28.25 1.46 9.02
N GLY A 293 28.00 2.73 9.33
CA GLY A 293 29.05 3.68 9.70
C GLY A 293 29.81 3.24 10.94
N THR A 294 29.12 2.72 11.98
CA THR A 294 29.77 2.17 13.18
C THR A 294 30.63 0.94 12.85
N SER A 295 30.14 0.04 11.98
CA SER A 295 30.92 -1.13 11.56
C SER A 295 32.19 -0.73 10.83
N LEU A 296 32.11 0.21 9.91
CA LEU A 296 33.28 0.80 9.21
C LEU A 296 34.28 1.44 10.19
N ALA A 297 33.77 2.25 11.13
CA ALA A 297 34.61 2.94 12.10
C ALA A 297 35.37 1.98 13.04
N ARG A 298 34.82 0.77 13.27
CA ARG A 298 35.43 -0.30 14.08
C ARG A 298 36.30 -1.25 13.27
N THR A 299 36.41 -1.08 11.96
CA THR A 299 37.27 -1.84 11.05
C THR A 299 38.40 -0.94 10.51
N TYR A 300 38.82 -1.08 9.25
CA TYR A 300 39.95 -0.28 8.73
C TYR A 300 39.53 1.04 8.08
N ASP A 301 38.28 1.19 7.71
CA ASP A 301 37.80 2.38 6.96
C ASP A 301 37.10 3.38 7.86
N ARG A 302 37.83 3.88 8.85
CA ARG A 302 37.30 4.83 9.83
C ARG A 302 36.86 6.14 9.20
N LYS A 303 37.53 6.58 8.11
CA LYS A 303 37.17 7.83 7.42
C LYS A 303 35.82 7.71 6.80
N LYS A 304 35.57 6.66 6.01
CA LYS A 304 34.25 6.39 5.41
C LYS A 304 33.19 6.16 6.50
N GLY A 305 33.56 5.50 7.60
CA GLY A 305 32.64 5.33 8.74
C GLY A 305 32.16 6.64 9.32
N ILE A 306 33.04 7.63 9.48
CA ILE A 306 32.69 8.98 9.94
C ILE A 306 31.82 9.71 8.92
N GLU A 307 32.10 9.59 7.63
CA GLU A 307 31.30 10.17 6.55
C GLU A 307 29.86 9.64 6.59
N ILE A 308 29.68 8.31 6.69
CA ILE A 308 28.35 7.65 6.76
C ILE A 308 27.59 8.05 8.06
N LEU A 309 28.30 8.15 9.20
CA LEU A 309 27.68 8.59 10.45
C LEU A 309 27.21 10.04 10.38
N ASN A 310 28.00 10.92 9.75
CA ASN A 310 27.61 12.31 9.53
C ASN A 310 26.38 12.41 8.59
N GLU A 311 26.29 11.58 7.54
CA GLU A 311 25.10 11.49 6.70
C GLU A 311 23.84 11.17 7.55
N GLY A 312 23.98 10.26 8.52
CA GLY A 312 22.89 9.93 9.45
C GLY A 312 22.53 11.11 10.39
N VAL A 313 23.51 11.85 10.87
CA VAL A 313 23.29 13.05 11.70
C VAL A 313 22.54 14.12 10.89
N GLU A 314 22.99 14.44 9.67
CA GLU A 314 22.32 15.40 8.80
C GLU A 314 20.86 15.01 8.51
N MET A 315 20.59 13.70 8.35
CA MET A 315 19.22 13.21 8.15
C MET A 315 18.34 13.46 9.37
N ILE A 316 18.87 13.22 10.59
CA ILE A 316 18.16 13.47 11.86
C ILE A 316 17.90 14.96 12.03
N GLU A 317 18.88 15.81 11.73
CA GLU A 317 18.74 17.26 11.82
C GLU A 317 17.64 17.78 10.88
N LYS A 318 17.60 17.32 9.62
CA LYS A 318 16.51 17.64 8.69
C LYS A 318 15.15 17.16 9.19
N MET A 319 15.08 15.97 9.79
CA MET A 319 13.85 15.48 10.40
C MET A 319 13.38 16.36 11.57
N GLN A 320 14.29 16.86 12.38
CA GLN A 320 13.97 17.77 13.48
C GLN A 320 13.46 19.10 12.96
N GLU A 321 14.02 19.61 11.85
CA GLU A 321 13.51 20.80 11.16
C GLU A 321 12.08 20.61 10.67
N MET A 322 11.80 19.49 10.00
CA MET A 322 10.46 19.17 9.55
C MET A 322 9.47 19.04 10.73
N LEU A 323 9.87 18.44 11.85
CA LEU A 323 9.02 18.35 13.04
C LEU A 323 8.64 19.72 13.61
N PHE A 324 9.55 20.70 13.57
CA PHE A 324 9.23 22.08 13.94
C PHE A 324 8.12 22.67 13.05
N ASP A 325 8.22 22.47 11.73
CA ASP A 325 7.23 22.96 10.77
C ASP A 325 5.88 22.25 10.93
N PHE A 326 5.88 20.95 11.24
CA PHE A 326 4.67 20.20 11.58
C PHE A 326 4.01 20.72 12.86
N ASP A 327 4.79 20.98 13.93
CA ASP A 327 4.27 21.53 15.17
C ASP A 327 3.61 22.92 14.93
N LEU A 328 4.22 23.79 14.13
CA LEU A 328 3.61 25.07 13.76
C LEU A 328 2.32 24.92 12.96
N SER A 329 2.31 23.99 11.98
CA SER A 329 1.15 23.74 11.14
C SER A 329 -0.01 23.15 11.95
N LEU A 330 0.28 22.25 12.88
CA LEU A 330 -0.71 21.67 13.80
C LEU A 330 -1.26 22.70 14.76
N ALA A 331 -0.39 23.59 15.29
CA ALA A 331 -0.82 24.71 16.14
C ALA A 331 -1.79 25.64 15.39
N ASP A 332 -1.46 26.06 14.15
CA ASP A 332 -2.36 26.89 13.32
C ASP A 332 -3.69 26.17 13.02
N ALA A 333 -3.63 24.88 12.68
CA ALA A 333 -4.83 24.08 12.41
C ALA A 333 -5.74 23.97 13.63
N HIS A 334 -5.18 23.77 14.83
CA HIS A 334 -5.95 23.73 16.07
C HIS A 334 -6.50 25.10 16.46
N HIS A 335 -5.75 26.17 16.25
CA HIS A 335 -6.24 27.54 16.45
C HIS A 335 -7.45 27.81 15.55
N ARG A 336 -7.34 27.55 14.23
CA ARG A 336 -8.46 27.72 13.26
C ARG A 336 -9.68 26.83 13.58
N SER A 337 -9.45 25.73 14.26
CA SER A 337 -10.51 24.81 14.71
C SER A 337 -11.12 25.20 16.07
N ASN A 338 -10.85 26.40 16.56
CA ASN A 338 -11.29 26.92 17.85
C ASN A 338 -10.88 26.02 19.05
N ALA A 339 -9.65 25.50 18.98
CA ALA A 339 -9.05 24.65 20.03
C ALA A 339 -7.72 25.23 20.53
N PRO A 340 -7.74 26.45 21.15
CA PRO A 340 -6.53 27.19 21.51
C PRO A 340 -5.63 26.47 22.50
N SER A 341 -6.19 25.69 23.42
CA SER A 341 -5.39 24.87 24.37
C SER A 341 -4.49 23.88 23.64
N LYS A 342 -5.01 23.16 22.62
CA LYS A 342 -4.20 22.26 21.81
C LYS A 342 -3.18 23.01 20.94
N ALA A 343 -3.54 24.18 20.43
CA ALA A 343 -2.62 25.03 19.70
C ALA A 343 -1.41 25.41 20.57
N ILE A 344 -1.63 25.77 21.85
CA ILE A 344 -0.59 26.07 22.81
C ILE A 344 0.37 24.88 23.00
N ASP A 345 -0.15 23.65 23.11
CA ASP A 345 0.70 22.46 23.27
C ASP A 345 1.67 22.31 22.09
N TYR A 346 1.19 22.49 20.87
CA TYR A 346 2.02 22.39 19.67
C TYR A 346 2.98 23.58 19.54
N TYR A 347 2.55 24.81 19.82
CA TYR A 347 3.47 25.96 19.85
C TYR A 347 4.57 25.78 20.92
N GLN A 348 4.25 25.22 22.08
CA GLN A 348 5.25 24.90 23.11
C GLN A 348 6.21 23.81 22.64
N SER A 349 5.73 22.81 21.90
CA SER A 349 6.58 21.80 21.27
C SER A 349 7.53 22.43 20.25
N ALA A 350 7.02 23.27 19.36
CA ALA A 350 7.82 24.03 18.40
C ALA A 350 8.89 24.89 19.10
N TRP A 351 8.51 25.62 20.15
CA TRP A 351 9.45 26.41 20.95
C TRP A 351 10.56 25.55 21.58
N LYS A 352 10.25 24.37 22.11
CA LYS A 352 11.25 23.47 22.67
C LYS A 352 12.28 23.01 21.63
N ARG A 353 11.84 22.83 20.36
CA ARG A 353 12.73 22.42 19.26
C ARG A 353 13.63 23.56 18.80
N ARG A 354 13.09 24.77 18.70
CA ARG A 354 13.82 25.97 18.26
C ARG A 354 13.56 27.17 19.19
N PRO A 355 14.25 27.23 20.35
CA PRO A 355 14.03 28.32 21.32
C PRO A 355 14.40 29.74 20.82
N GLN A 356 15.14 29.84 19.71
CA GLN A 356 15.49 31.10 19.07
C GLN A 356 14.33 31.68 18.21
N THR A 357 13.25 30.90 17.96
CA THR A 357 12.11 31.36 17.14
C THR A 357 11.12 32.12 18.03
N TYR A 358 11.50 33.35 18.41
CA TYR A 358 10.76 34.19 19.35
C TYR A 358 9.28 34.43 18.95
N SER A 359 8.94 34.43 17.65
CA SER A 359 7.55 34.61 17.15
C SER A 359 6.59 33.56 17.69
N VAL A 360 7.08 32.36 18.03
CA VAL A 360 6.24 31.32 18.65
C VAL A 360 5.73 31.74 20.02
N LEU A 361 6.52 32.51 20.79
CA LEU A 361 6.09 33.04 22.08
C LEU A 361 4.95 34.06 21.95
N TYR A 362 4.97 34.86 20.87
CA TYR A 362 3.88 35.76 20.53
C TYR A 362 2.59 35.01 20.22
N ASN A 363 2.67 33.95 19.42
CA ASN A 363 1.51 33.10 19.11
C ASN A 363 0.92 32.43 20.37
N ILE A 364 1.76 31.93 21.28
CA ILE A 364 1.31 31.39 22.56
C ILE A 364 0.61 32.45 23.39
N ALA A 365 1.15 33.71 23.42
CA ALA A 365 0.53 34.81 24.13
C ALA A 365 -0.87 35.13 23.61
N ILE A 366 -1.05 35.15 22.27
CA ILE A 366 -2.36 35.34 21.64
C ILE A 366 -3.35 34.24 22.06
N MET A 367 -2.93 32.98 22.05
CA MET A 367 -3.81 31.87 22.44
C MET A 367 -4.30 32.01 23.88
N TYR A 368 -3.42 32.35 24.82
CA TYR A 368 -3.83 32.61 26.20
C TYR A 368 -4.72 33.86 26.32
N ASP A 369 -4.49 34.88 25.52
CA ASP A 369 -5.31 36.10 25.50
C ASP A 369 -6.72 35.79 24.97
N GLU A 370 -6.86 35.03 23.92
CA GLU A 370 -8.17 34.54 23.40
C GLU A 370 -8.93 33.65 24.39
N MET A 371 -8.21 32.94 25.25
CA MET A 371 -8.79 32.15 26.33
C MET A 371 -9.13 32.95 27.59
N GLU A 372 -8.89 34.29 27.59
CA GLU A 372 -9.03 35.19 28.73
C GLU A 372 -8.10 34.80 29.93
N GLU A 373 -7.06 34.00 29.67
CA GLU A 373 -6.02 33.69 30.67
C GLU A 373 -4.97 34.80 30.75
N LEU A 374 -5.42 35.98 31.24
CA LEU A 374 -4.68 37.23 31.13
C LEU A 374 -3.30 37.22 31.82
N GLU A 375 -3.10 36.48 32.91
CA GLU A 375 -1.79 36.36 33.58
C GLU A 375 -0.80 35.52 32.74
N SER A 376 -1.27 34.46 32.11
CA SER A 376 -0.49 33.64 31.19
C SER A 376 -0.14 34.44 29.94
N ALA A 377 -1.11 35.11 29.32
CA ALA A 377 -0.91 35.97 28.17
C ALA A 377 0.17 37.03 28.45
N LEU A 378 0.03 37.78 29.55
CA LEU A 378 1.00 38.79 29.98
C LEU A 378 2.42 38.20 30.13
N THR A 379 2.53 37.00 30.67
CA THR A 379 3.81 36.32 30.87
C THR A 379 4.48 36.03 29.52
N TYR A 380 3.74 35.50 28.56
CA TYR A 380 4.27 35.13 27.25
C TYR A 380 4.55 36.36 26.35
N TYR A 381 3.71 37.39 26.39
CA TYR A 381 4.02 38.67 25.72
C TYR A 381 5.33 39.31 26.25
N LYS A 382 5.53 39.31 27.58
CA LYS A 382 6.79 39.83 28.16
C LYS A 382 7.99 38.95 27.77
N ARG A 383 7.83 37.65 27.70
CA ARG A 383 8.91 36.75 27.19
C ARG A 383 9.25 37.06 25.74
N PHE A 384 8.24 37.25 24.90
CA PHE A 384 8.44 37.63 23.50
C PHE A 384 9.21 38.95 23.39
N LEU A 385 8.77 40.01 24.06
CA LEU A 385 9.44 41.31 24.04
C LEU A 385 10.90 41.23 24.51
N LYS A 386 11.19 40.38 25.47
CA LYS A 386 12.57 40.17 25.98
C LYS A 386 13.46 39.38 25.00
N THR A 387 12.89 38.49 24.19
CA THR A 387 13.65 37.63 23.29
C THR A 387 13.68 38.09 21.85
N ALA A 388 12.80 39.01 21.47
CA ALA A 388 12.82 39.65 20.16
C ALA A 388 14.13 40.39 19.92
N PRO A 389 14.62 40.49 18.67
CA PRO A 389 15.84 41.23 18.35
C PRO A 389 15.69 42.72 18.67
N ALA A 390 16.80 43.39 19.00
CA ALA A 390 16.80 44.79 19.43
C ALA A 390 16.28 45.79 18.37
N ASP A 391 16.38 45.42 17.09
CA ASP A 391 15.85 46.20 15.96
C ASP A 391 14.33 46.02 15.75
N ALA A 392 13.72 45.13 16.53
CA ALA A 392 12.26 44.99 16.57
C ALA A 392 11.59 46.15 17.36
N ASP A 393 12.31 46.71 18.32
CA ASP A 393 11.83 47.86 19.12
C ASP A 393 12.08 49.16 18.34
N VAL A 394 11.03 49.71 17.77
CA VAL A 394 11.08 50.97 17.02
C VAL A 394 10.40 52.04 17.86
N ASP A 395 11.20 52.97 18.39
CA ASP A 395 10.78 54.08 19.26
C ASP A 395 9.80 55.07 18.57
N SER A 396 9.64 55.05 17.26
CA SER A 396 8.78 55.95 16.52
C SER A 396 7.38 55.42 16.29
N GLU A 397 6.35 56.14 16.74
CA GLU A 397 4.98 55.88 16.29
C GLU A 397 4.90 56.17 14.79
N PRO A 398 4.30 55.23 13.98
CA PRO A 398 4.08 55.48 12.57
C PRO A 398 3.16 56.70 12.43
N ALA A 399 3.66 57.74 11.75
CA ALA A 399 2.92 58.99 11.58
C ALA A 399 1.77 58.85 10.56
N ASN A 400 1.82 57.81 9.72
CA ASN A 400 0.83 57.55 8.67
C ASN A 400 0.83 56.08 8.23
N GLN A 401 -0.11 55.71 7.36
CA GLN A 401 -0.28 54.35 6.83
C GLN A 401 0.94 53.85 6.01
N SER A 402 1.68 54.75 5.38
CA SER A 402 2.90 54.41 4.63
C SER A 402 4.04 53.99 5.55
N ASP A 403 4.13 54.51 6.76
CA ASP A 403 5.16 54.11 7.73
C ASP A 403 4.87 52.72 8.30
N LEU A 404 3.58 52.39 8.48
CA LEU A 404 3.14 51.03 8.86
C LEU A 404 3.48 49.98 7.78
N GLU A 405 3.31 50.34 6.50
CA GLU A 405 3.63 49.43 5.37
C GLU A 405 5.14 49.19 5.22
N GLN A 406 5.99 50.00 5.80
CA GLN A 406 7.45 49.83 5.81
C GLN A 406 7.98 49.04 7.01
N MET A 407 7.14 48.78 8.01
CA MET A 407 7.54 47.96 9.18
C MET A 407 7.64 46.48 8.83
N THR A 408 8.66 45.81 9.37
CA THR A 408 8.76 44.36 9.29
C THR A 408 7.67 43.70 10.13
N THR A 409 7.28 42.46 9.78
CA THR A 409 6.31 41.66 10.56
C THR A 409 6.71 41.58 12.04
N THR A 410 8.02 41.49 12.33
CA THR A 410 8.55 41.42 13.70
C THR A 410 8.32 42.72 14.46
N GLN A 411 8.56 43.87 13.83
CA GLN A 411 8.30 45.19 14.42
C GLN A 411 6.81 45.42 14.71
N LEU A 412 5.94 44.98 13.81
CA LEU A 412 4.49 45.00 14.03
C LEU A 412 4.06 44.14 15.23
N PHE A 413 4.58 42.93 15.33
CA PHE A 413 4.29 42.05 16.47
C PHE A 413 4.87 42.63 17.78
N TYR A 414 6.07 43.20 17.74
CA TYR A 414 6.67 43.83 18.91
C TYR A 414 5.82 44.96 19.44
N LYS A 415 5.40 45.87 18.57
CA LYS A 415 4.54 47.01 18.93
C LYS A 415 3.19 46.54 19.48
N ALA A 416 2.52 45.58 18.81
CA ALA A 416 1.26 45.03 19.28
C ALA A 416 1.40 44.37 20.66
N ALA A 417 2.48 43.61 20.87
CA ALA A 417 2.77 42.98 22.16
C ALA A 417 3.03 44.01 23.25
N ALA A 418 3.81 45.05 22.99
CA ALA A 418 4.10 46.13 23.96
C ALA A 418 2.81 46.84 24.39
N GLN A 419 1.97 47.23 23.44
CA GLN A 419 0.67 47.83 23.73
C GLN A 419 -0.22 46.89 24.55
N ARG A 420 -0.28 45.61 24.16
CA ARG A 420 -1.13 44.62 24.86
C ARG A 420 -0.63 44.33 26.30
N VAL A 421 0.67 44.35 26.53
CA VAL A 421 1.26 44.22 27.88
C VAL A 421 0.76 45.36 28.77
N ASP A 422 0.74 46.62 28.27
CA ASP A 422 0.29 47.80 29.03
C ASP A 422 -1.20 47.71 29.38
N GLU A 423 -2.03 47.28 28.46
CA GLU A 423 -3.47 47.04 28.67
C GLU A 423 -3.72 45.94 29.71
N LEU A 424 -3.04 44.80 29.58
CA LEU A 424 -3.18 43.65 30.49
C LEU A 424 -2.72 44.00 31.92
N GLN A 425 -1.63 44.75 32.05
CA GLN A 425 -1.16 45.22 33.37
C GLN A 425 -2.20 46.10 34.05
N LYS A 426 -2.80 47.07 33.34
CA LYS A 426 -3.86 47.91 33.84
C LYS A 426 -5.08 47.11 34.26
N THR A 427 -5.54 46.19 33.39
CA THR A 427 -6.70 45.31 33.65
C THR A 427 -6.50 44.47 34.89
N LEU A 428 -5.34 43.81 35.02
CA LEU A 428 -5.02 42.97 36.17
C LEU A 428 -4.83 43.77 37.45
N PHE A 429 -4.32 44.99 37.40
CA PHE A 429 -4.19 45.87 38.54
C PHE A 429 -5.57 46.29 39.07
N PHE A 430 -6.47 46.83 38.26
CA PHE A 430 -7.82 47.22 38.67
C PHE A 430 -8.71 46.03 39.00
N GLY A 431 -8.47 44.84 38.39
CA GLY A 431 -9.20 43.60 38.74
C GLY A 431 -8.84 43.08 40.15
N LYS A 432 -7.62 43.31 40.64
CA LYS A 432 -7.22 42.99 42.03
C LYS A 432 -7.78 43.96 43.06
N GLU A 433 -7.86 45.26 42.73
CA GLU A 433 -8.49 46.25 43.65
C GLU A 433 -10.00 45.96 43.89
N LYS A 434 -10.72 45.51 42.87
CA LYS A 434 -12.15 45.14 42.96
C LYS A 434 -12.41 43.84 43.76
N ARG A 435 -11.40 42.94 43.85
CA ARG A 435 -11.52 41.67 44.65
C ARG A 435 -11.02 41.80 46.06
N GLY A 436 -10.36 42.91 46.38
CA GLY A 436 -9.87 43.21 47.74
C GLY A 436 -10.81 44.14 48.58
N GLN A 437 -11.95 44.50 48.00
CA GLN A 437 -13.10 45.11 48.67
C GLN A 437 -14.25 44.11 48.78
#